data_c4ffb5669d585179b4b369fa3939f5e4
#
_entry.id   c4ffb5669d585179b4b369fa3939f5e4
#
_cell.length_a   1.000
_cell.length_b   1.000
_cell.length_c   1.000
_cell.angle_alpha   90.00
_cell.angle_beta   90.00
_cell.angle_gamma   90.00
#
_symmetry.space_group_name_H-M   'P 1'
#
loop_
_entity.id
_entity.type
_entity.pdbx_description
1 polymer ?
#
loop_
_entity_poly.entity_id
_entity_poly.type
_entity_poly.pdbx_seq_one_letter_code
_entity_poly.pdbx_strand_id
1 'polypeptide(L)'
;PAFSTKPKPTTSVDAVDATQRLAFANWMEDDKLMQRMGDLRHETNNEEGVWVRVKGGKYSGDGFSNRHTMYQLGYDDVVKNTDKLKRYQGVAFSYDDGKNSFNRGSGKLKAKSIGFYSTDIRNKGHYLDLALKIYDADSDFTVFDTEGKKITGTFDNSGISLSAEYGRKKYLDEHWSIEPQAQLTLGYLGGARYTTSNGIHVSQSDPNSVLGRIGCNFMYDMDEKNTVYLKANWLHQFAGNYGVTLTNGNDSLRIDNHDHDTWFEYGFGFACMIGKNNHLYADVERSTGGSLRKDWQWNAGMFWTF
;
A
#
# COMPACT_ATOMS: atom_id res chain seq x y z
N PRO A 1 34.92 26.53 -23.46
CA PRO A 1 34.32 25.67 -22.43
C PRO A 1 32.92 25.29 -22.89
N ALA A 2 32.75 24.01 -23.25
CA ALA A 2 31.46 23.46 -23.64
C ALA A 2 30.65 23.23 -22.34
N PHE A 3 29.62 24.00 -22.14
CA PHE A 3 28.64 23.70 -21.11
C PHE A 3 27.75 22.54 -21.60
N SER A 4 28.09 21.32 -21.20
CA SER A 4 27.17 20.18 -21.31
C SER A 4 26.13 20.28 -20.22
N THR A 5 25.08 21.07 -20.47
CA THR A 5 23.86 20.97 -19.67
C THR A 5 23.09 19.78 -20.20
N LYS A 6 22.99 18.70 -19.40
CA LYS A 6 21.98 17.67 -19.66
C LYS A 6 20.63 18.38 -19.78
N PRO A 7 19.87 18.18 -20.87
CA PRO A 7 18.56 18.80 -21.01
C PRO A 7 17.70 18.38 -19.80
N LYS A 8 17.12 19.36 -19.11
CA LYS A 8 16.16 19.06 -18.04
C LYS A 8 14.86 18.53 -18.68
N PRO A 9 14.26 17.49 -18.11
CA PRO A 9 12.96 17.02 -18.57
C PRO A 9 11.94 18.16 -18.56
N THR A 10 11.01 18.13 -19.50
CA THR A 10 9.90 19.09 -19.52
C THR A 10 8.90 18.75 -18.41
N THR A 11 8.07 19.70 -17.99
CA THR A 11 7.05 19.49 -16.95
C THR A 11 6.07 18.35 -17.28
N SER A 12 5.81 18.12 -18.57
CA SER A 12 4.97 17.00 -19.03
C SER A 12 5.67 15.64 -18.88
N VAL A 13 6.97 15.58 -19.16
CA VAL A 13 7.77 14.36 -18.96
C VAL A 13 7.87 13.99 -17.48
N ASP A 14 8.15 14.98 -16.62
CA ASP A 14 8.19 14.79 -15.17
C ASP A 14 6.84 14.31 -14.63
N ALA A 15 5.72 14.86 -15.11
CA ALA A 15 4.38 14.46 -14.69
C ALA A 15 4.02 13.04 -15.13
N VAL A 16 4.40 12.65 -16.34
CA VAL A 16 4.20 11.29 -16.86
C VAL A 16 4.95 10.28 -15.99
N ASP A 17 6.23 10.52 -15.69
CA ASP A 17 7.03 9.65 -14.86
C ASP A 17 6.49 9.59 -13.42
N ALA A 18 6.23 10.74 -12.80
CA ALA A 18 5.73 10.83 -11.42
C ALA A 18 4.36 10.13 -11.25
N THR A 19 3.46 10.28 -12.24
CA THR A 19 2.12 9.66 -12.16
C THR A 19 2.22 8.14 -12.25
N GLN A 20 3.10 7.59 -13.09
CA GLN A 20 3.36 6.15 -13.15
C GLN A 20 3.95 5.63 -11.83
N ARG A 21 4.92 6.34 -11.24
CA ARG A 21 5.53 5.98 -9.95
C ARG A 21 4.50 5.97 -8.82
N LEU A 22 3.59 6.94 -8.81
CA LEU A 22 2.51 6.99 -7.83
C LEU A 22 1.49 5.86 -8.01
N ALA A 23 1.15 5.51 -9.26
CA ALA A 23 0.27 4.37 -9.54
C ALA A 23 0.91 3.04 -9.08
N PHE A 24 2.19 2.85 -9.35
CA PHE A 24 2.95 1.69 -8.88
C PHE A 24 2.97 1.60 -7.35
N ALA A 25 3.29 2.71 -6.67
CA ALA A 25 3.34 2.77 -5.21
C ALA A 25 1.98 2.53 -4.56
N ASN A 26 0.90 3.07 -5.10
CA ASN A 26 -0.44 2.84 -4.61
C ASN A 26 -0.86 1.37 -4.75
N TRP A 27 -0.55 0.76 -5.90
CA TRP A 27 -0.82 -0.66 -6.13
C TRP A 27 -0.01 -1.57 -5.21
N MET A 28 1.27 -1.24 -4.96
CA MET A 28 2.20 -2.02 -4.14
C MET A 28 2.00 -1.81 -2.64
N GLU A 29 1.10 -0.92 -2.25
CA GLU A 29 0.90 -0.70 -0.83
C GLU A 29 0.53 -1.99 -0.12
N ASP A 30 1.29 -2.23 0.93
CA ASP A 30 1.30 -3.44 1.71
C ASP A 30 0.09 -3.50 2.66
N ASP A 31 -0.77 -4.48 2.43
CA ASP A 31 -1.90 -4.78 3.32
C ASP A 31 -1.46 -5.78 4.39
N LYS A 32 -0.89 -5.28 5.48
CA LYS A 32 -0.51 -6.08 6.65
C LYS A 32 -1.76 -6.60 7.36
N LEU A 33 -1.69 -7.81 7.91
CA LEU A 33 -2.80 -8.41 8.64
C LEU A 33 -3.31 -7.49 9.76
N MET A 34 -2.41 -6.94 10.56
CA MET A 34 -2.78 -6.08 11.68
C MET A 34 -3.47 -4.79 11.25
N GLN A 35 -3.11 -4.22 10.10
CA GLN A 35 -3.77 -3.05 9.54
C GLN A 35 -5.14 -3.36 8.96
N ARG A 36 -5.38 -4.59 8.51
CA ARG A 36 -6.66 -5.02 7.94
C ARG A 36 -7.65 -5.46 9.01
N MET A 37 -7.22 -6.23 9.98
CA MET A 37 -8.10 -6.94 10.91
C MET A 37 -7.85 -6.61 12.39
N GLY A 38 -6.86 -5.77 12.72
CA GLY A 38 -6.42 -5.55 14.10
C GLY A 38 -5.80 -6.80 14.72
N ASP A 39 -5.75 -6.86 16.03
CA ASP A 39 -5.27 -8.06 16.73
C ASP A 39 -6.42 -9.07 16.90
N LEU A 40 -6.57 -9.97 15.94
CA LEU A 40 -7.59 -11.04 15.93
C LEU A 40 -7.50 -12.02 17.11
N ARG A 41 -6.43 -11.96 17.88
CA ARG A 41 -6.19 -12.90 18.98
C ARG A 41 -6.88 -12.48 20.27
N HIS A 42 -7.45 -11.28 20.32
CA HIS A 42 -8.44 -10.93 21.34
C HIS A 42 -9.76 -11.62 20.95
N GLU A 43 -9.85 -12.89 21.28
CA GLU A 43 -10.88 -13.79 20.80
C GLU A 43 -12.29 -13.38 21.22
N THR A 44 -13.12 -13.23 20.22
CA THR A 44 -14.55 -13.45 20.36
C THR A 44 -14.86 -14.92 20.01
N ASN A 45 -15.81 -15.52 20.69
CA ASN A 45 -16.27 -16.88 20.36
C ASN A 45 -17.07 -16.95 19.04
N ASN A 46 -17.20 -15.83 18.34
CA ASN A 46 -18.03 -15.68 17.16
C ASN A 46 -17.29 -16.09 15.89
N GLU A 47 -18.04 -16.57 14.93
CA GLU A 47 -17.51 -17.24 13.74
C GLU A 47 -17.44 -16.33 12.55
N GLU A 48 -18.32 -15.33 12.44
CA GLU A 48 -18.44 -14.41 11.32
C GLU A 48 -18.13 -12.97 11.74
N GLY A 49 -17.65 -12.17 10.79
CA GLY A 49 -17.38 -10.77 11.06
C GLY A 49 -17.44 -9.86 9.84
N VAL A 50 -17.84 -8.63 10.09
CA VAL A 50 -17.74 -7.51 9.15
C VAL A 50 -16.75 -6.50 9.71
N TRP A 51 -15.93 -5.96 8.86
CA TRP A 51 -14.99 -4.93 9.27
C TRP A 51 -14.93 -3.78 8.27
N VAL A 52 -14.61 -2.61 8.78
CA VAL A 52 -14.37 -1.42 7.98
C VAL A 52 -13.01 -0.83 8.37
N ARG A 53 -12.35 -0.22 7.40
CA ARG A 53 -11.09 0.49 7.59
C ARG A 53 -11.07 1.77 6.78
N VAL A 54 -10.55 2.81 7.39
CA VAL A 54 -10.22 4.07 6.71
C VAL A 54 -8.73 4.34 6.92
N LYS A 55 -8.04 4.68 5.85
CA LYS A 55 -6.63 5.00 5.84
C LYS A 55 -6.41 6.31 5.10
N GLY A 56 -5.60 7.19 5.67
CA GLY A 56 -5.19 8.41 4.99
C GLY A 56 -3.69 8.60 5.08
N GLY A 57 -3.09 9.11 4.01
CA GLY A 57 -1.65 9.24 3.96
C GLY A 57 -1.15 10.28 2.98
N LYS A 58 0.17 10.51 3.07
CA LYS A 58 0.91 11.33 2.12
C LYS A 58 2.19 10.61 1.72
N TYR A 59 2.37 10.41 0.42
CA TYR A 59 3.62 10.01 -0.19
C TYR A 59 4.31 11.23 -0.81
N SER A 60 5.65 11.24 -0.77
CA SER A 60 6.47 12.27 -1.40
C SER A 60 7.67 11.63 -2.10
N GLY A 61 7.92 12.05 -3.34
CA GLY A 61 9.11 11.77 -4.12
C GLY A 61 9.82 13.07 -4.49
N ASP A 62 10.78 12.98 -5.40
CA ASP A 62 11.49 14.15 -5.90
C ASP A 62 10.59 14.91 -6.88
N GLY A 63 10.16 16.10 -6.47
CA GLY A 63 9.31 16.99 -7.27
C GLY A 63 7.83 16.63 -7.34
N PHE A 64 7.37 15.63 -6.60
CA PHE A 64 5.95 15.26 -6.57
C PHE A 64 5.50 14.73 -5.19
N SER A 65 4.20 14.77 -4.97
CA SER A 65 3.57 14.14 -3.80
C SER A 65 2.16 13.67 -4.12
N ASN A 66 1.67 12.73 -3.30
CA ASN A 66 0.29 12.26 -3.32
C ASN A 66 -0.30 12.35 -1.91
N ARG A 67 -1.54 12.81 -1.80
CA ARG A 67 -2.37 12.66 -0.60
C ARG A 67 -3.57 11.81 -0.96
N HIS A 68 -3.81 10.77 -0.19
CA HIS A 68 -4.90 9.84 -0.48
C HIS A 68 -5.70 9.50 0.78
N THR A 69 -6.92 9.04 0.54
CA THR A 69 -7.78 8.43 1.55
C THR A 69 -8.40 7.17 0.96
N MET A 70 -8.18 6.05 1.62
CA MET A 70 -8.73 4.75 1.25
C MET A 70 -9.85 4.36 2.23
N TYR A 71 -10.92 3.85 1.68
CA TYR A 71 -12.03 3.22 2.40
C TYR A 71 -12.05 1.74 2.05
N GLN A 72 -12.15 0.88 3.05
CA GLN A 72 -12.18 -0.56 2.84
C GLN A 72 -13.28 -1.18 3.71
N LEU A 73 -13.99 -2.14 3.12
CA LEU A 73 -15.02 -2.96 3.77
C LEU A 73 -14.67 -4.41 3.54
N GLY A 74 -14.75 -5.23 4.57
CA GLY A 74 -14.53 -6.66 4.46
C GLY A 74 -15.54 -7.48 5.26
N TYR A 75 -15.64 -8.72 4.84
CA TYR A 75 -16.39 -9.78 5.52
C TYR A 75 -15.54 -11.04 5.56
N ASP A 76 -15.53 -11.71 6.68
CA ASP A 76 -14.92 -13.02 6.81
C ASP A 76 -15.74 -13.97 7.71
N ASP A 77 -15.43 -15.23 7.53
CA ASP A 77 -16.04 -16.34 8.23
C ASP A 77 -14.97 -17.32 8.69
N VAL A 78 -15.23 -18.00 9.79
CA VAL A 78 -14.39 -19.07 10.31
C VAL A 78 -14.75 -20.38 9.64
N VAL A 79 -14.00 -20.73 8.61
CA VAL A 79 -14.19 -21.97 7.84
C VAL A 79 -13.59 -23.21 8.52
N LYS A 80 -12.74 -23.02 9.50
CA LYS A 80 -12.17 -24.11 10.32
C LYS A 80 -11.87 -23.61 11.73
N ASN A 81 -12.35 -24.36 12.71
CA ASN A 81 -12.09 -24.09 14.13
C ASN A 81 -11.77 -25.41 14.84
N THR A 82 -10.54 -25.54 15.30
CA THR A 82 -10.03 -26.70 16.04
C THR A 82 -9.14 -26.20 17.18
N ASP A 83 -8.82 -27.03 18.14
CA ASP A 83 -7.92 -26.70 19.26
C ASP A 83 -6.53 -26.20 18.81
N LYS A 84 -6.14 -26.47 17.57
CA LYS A 84 -4.80 -26.13 17.06
C LYS A 84 -4.80 -25.05 16.00
N LEU A 85 -5.92 -24.80 15.34
CA LEU A 85 -6.01 -23.94 14.17
C LEU A 85 -7.40 -23.31 14.06
N LYS A 86 -7.45 -22.00 13.95
CA LYS A 86 -8.62 -21.24 13.53
C LYS A 86 -8.30 -20.60 12.16
N ARG A 87 -9.11 -20.89 11.15
CA ARG A 87 -8.95 -20.36 9.80
C ARG A 87 -10.09 -19.46 9.45
N TYR A 88 -9.76 -18.22 9.13
CA TYR A 88 -10.66 -17.24 8.55
C TYR A 88 -10.49 -17.20 7.04
N GLN A 89 -11.60 -17.06 6.31
CA GLN A 89 -11.56 -16.71 4.89
C GLN A 89 -12.50 -15.54 4.65
N GLY A 90 -12.08 -14.61 3.80
CA GLY A 90 -12.85 -13.40 3.61
C GLY A 90 -12.59 -12.71 2.30
N VAL A 91 -13.40 -11.68 2.08
CA VAL A 91 -13.34 -10.79 0.94
C VAL A 91 -13.30 -9.33 1.43
N ALA A 92 -12.56 -8.49 0.73
CA ALA A 92 -12.45 -7.07 1.00
C ALA A 92 -12.64 -6.26 -0.27
N PHE A 93 -13.33 -5.13 -0.16
CA PHE A 93 -13.49 -4.13 -1.21
C PHE A 93 -12.87 -2.83 -0.77
N SER A 94 -12.05 -2.22 -1.63
CA SER A 94 -11.37 -0.96 -1.34
C SER A 94 -11.66 0.08 -2.40
N TYR A 95 -11.71 1.33 -1.96
CA TYR A 95 -11.71 2.50 -2.82
C TYR A 95 -10.72 3.52 -2.27
N ASP A 96 -9.80 3.99 -3.12
CA ASP A 96 -8.79 4.98 -2.79
C ASP A 96 -8.98 6.23 -3.65
N ASP A 97 -9.00 7.40 -3.04
CA ASP A 97 -9.07 8.71 -3.70
C ASP A 97 -7.83 9.52 -3.35
N GLY A 98 -6.95 9.70 -4.34
CA GLY A 98 -5.69 10.38 -4.22
C GLY A 98 -5.59 11.64 -5.07
N LYS A 99 -4.95 12.67 -4.50
CA LYS A 99 -4.60 13.92 -5.18
C LYS A 99 -3.09 14.00 -5.33
N ASN A 100 -2.65 14.15 -6.56
CA ASN A 100 -1.25 14.30 -6.92
C ASN A 100 -0.89 15.79 -7.05
N SER A 101 0.31 16.14 -6.60
CA SER A 101 0.90 17.47 -6.79
C SER A 101 2.24 17.32 -7.50
N PHE A 102 2.43 18.04 -8.58
CA PHE A 102 3.64 18.05 -9.41
C PHE A 102 4.22 19.45 -9.46
N ASN A 103 5.46 19.56 -9.93
CA ASN A 103 5.99 20.85 -10.31
C ASN A 103 5.13 21.41 -11.47
N ARG A 104 4.50 22.57 -11.23
CA ARG A 104 3.60 23.29 -12.15
C ARG A 104 2.32 22.54 -12.53
N GLY A 105 1.79 21.72 -11.63
CA GLY A 105 0.53 21.04 -11.90
C GLY A 105 0.04 20.12 -10.80
N SER A 106 -1.03 19.42 -11.12
CA SER A 106 -1.70 18.48 -10.23
C SER A 106 -2.36 17.34 -11.01
N GLY A 107 -2.80 16.33 -10.30
CA GLY A 107 -3.52 15.21 -10.85
C GLY A 107 -4.33 14.45 -9.80
N LYS A 108 -4.95 13.38 -10.23
CA LYS A 108 -5.70 12.47 -9.37
C LYS A 108 -5.28 11.04 -9.65
N LEU A 109 -5.40 10.22 -8.63
CA LEU A 109 -5.32 8.77 -8.73
C LEU A 109 -6.49 8.21 -7.93
N LYS A 110 -7.37 7.47 -8.60
CA LYS A 110 -8.50 6.78 -7.99
C LYS A 110 -8.34 5.30 -8.23
N ALA A 111 -8.32 4.51 -7.17
CA ALA A 111 -8.15 3.08 -7.28
C ALA A 111 -9.30 2.32 -6.64
N LYS A 112 -9.57 1.14 -7.17
CA LYS A 112 -10.52 0.17 -6.64
C LYS A 112 -9.83 -1.17 -6.55
N SER A 113 -10.13 -1.93 -5.53
CA SER A 113 -9.65 -3.30 -5.45
C SER A 113 -10.65 -4.24 -4.81
N ILE A 114 -10.53 -5.51 -5.19
CA ILE A 114 -11.15 -6.62 -4.50
C ILE A 114 -10.04 -7.54 -4.00
N GLY A 115 -10.11 -7.90 -2.74
CA GLY A 115 -9.16 -8.81 -2.07
C GLY A 115 -9.86 -10.05 -1.58
N PHE A 116 -9.19 -11.20 -1.72
CA PHE A 116 -9.58 -12.48 -1.13
C PHE A 116 -8.46 -12.91 -0.20
N TYR A 117 -8.78 -13.32 1.01
CA TYR A 117 -7.77 -13.72 1.98
C TYR A 117 -8.13 -14.97 2.77
N SER A 118 -7.09 -15.63 3.25
CA SER A 118 -7.19 -16.77 4.15
C SER A 118 -6.15 -16.62 5.25
N THR A 119 -6.63 -16.52 6.48
CA THR A 119 -5.80 -16.28 7.67
C THR A 119 -5.88 -17.47 8.60
N ASP A 120 -4.76 -18.14 8.81
CA ASP A 120 -4.59 -19.22 9.77
C ASP A 120 -4.03 -18.65 11.07
N ILE A 121 -4.78 -18.75 12.16
CA ILE A 121 -4.29 -18.49 13.51
C ILE A 121 -4.11 -19.82 14.21
N ARG A 122 -2.89 -20.07 14.67
CA ARG A 122 -2.50 -21.35 15.30
C ARG A 122 -2.22 -21.14 16.77
N ASN A 123 -2.34 -22.23 17.54
CA ASN A 123 -1.88 -22.24 18.92
C ASN A 123 -0.41 -21.79 19.01
N LYS A 124 0.02 -21.31 20.17
CA LYS A 124 1.35 -20.73 20.43
C LYS A 124 1.64 -19.43 19.68
N GLY A 125 0.61 -18.72 19.20
CA GLY A 125 0.69 -17.38 18.64
C GLY A 125 1.15 -17.29 17.19
N HIS A 126 1.32 -18.41 16.48
CA HIS A 126 1.66 -18.39 15.06
C HIS A 126 0.46 -18.01 14.21
N TYR A 127 0.71 -17.26 13.12
CA TYR A 127 -0.28 -17.03 12.07
C TYR A 127 0.35 -17.09 10.68
N LEU A 128 -0.47 -17.41 9.70
CA LEU A 128 -0.16 -17.30 8.28
C LEU A 128 -1.35 -16.61 7.59
N ASP A 129 -1.08 -15.52 6.92
CA ASP A 129 -2.07 -14.79 6.14
C ASP A 129 -1.70 -14.83 4.65
N LEU A 130 -2.62 -15.28 3.83
CA LEU A 130 -2.52 -15.29 2.38
C LEU A 130 -3.57 -14.34 1.82
N ALA A 131 -3.18 -13.42 0.94
CA ALA A 131 -4.10 -12.47 0.34
C ALA A 131 -3.83 -12.33 -1.16
N LEU A 132 -4.90 -12.38 -1.94
CA LEU A 132 -4.93 -12.09 -3.37
C LEU A 132 -5.68 -10.78 -3.57
N LYS A 133 -5.11 -9.83 -4.30
CA LYS A 133 -5.72 -8.54 -4.62
C LYS A 133 -5.80 -8.35 -6.13
N ILE A 134 -6.98 -7.99 -6.61
CA ILE A 134 -7.22 -7.52 -7.97
C ILE A 134 -7.46 -6.01 -7.88
N TYR A 135 -6.75 -5.24 -8.69
CA TYR A 135 -6.64 -3.81 -8.59
C TYR A 135 -6.90 -3.14 -9.94
N ASP A 136 -7.57 -1.99 -9.91
CA ASP A 136 -7.82 -1.13 -11.05
C ASP A 136 -7.74 0.34 -10.62
N ALA A 137 -7.04 1.16 -11.41
CA ALA A 137 -6.81 2.56 -11.09
C ALA A 137 -6.90 3.46 -12.31
N ASP A 138 -7.58 4.57 -12.12
CA ASP A 138 -7.66 5.71 -13.05
C ASP A 138 -6.69 6.80 -12.59
N SER A 139 -5.83 7.27 -13.48
CA SER A 139 -4.86 8.35 -13.22
C SER A 139 -5.04 9.48 -14.22
N ASP A 140 -4.99 10.71 -13.74
CA ASP A 140 -4.94 11.90 -14.58
C ASP A 140 -3.86 12.89 -14.10
N PHE A 141 -3.42 13.74 -15.00
CA PHE A 141 -2.61 14.89 -14.65
C PHE A 141 -2.92 16.10 -15.53
N THR A 142 -2.71 17.28 -14.95
CA THR A 142 -2.71 18.56 -15.62
C THR A 142 -1.47 19.32 -15.19
N VAL A 143 -0.61 19.68 -16.13
CA VAL A 143 0.60 20.48 -15.91
C VAL A 143 0.68 21.63 -16.89
N PHE A 144 1.49 22.62 -16.56
CA PHE A 144 1.74 23.78 -17.42
C PHE A 144 3.21 23.80 -17.83
N ASP A 145 3.47 24.04 -19.10
CA ASP A 145 4.82 24.23 -19.58
C ASP A 145 5.41 25.60 -19.16
N THR A 146 6.62 25.90 -19.61
CA THR A 146 7.30 27.17 -19.30
C THR A 146 6.61 28.38 -19.90
N GLU A 147 5.81 28.19 -20.94
CA GLU A 147 5.03 29.23 -21.63
C GLU A 147 3.61 29.35 -21.04
N GLY A 148 3.25 28.53 -20.06
CA GLY A 148 1.93 28.52 -19.46
C GLY A 148 0.88 27.73 -20.21
N LYS A 149 1.27 26.95 -21.24
CA LYS A 149 0.35 26.09 -21.97
C LYS A 149 -0.05 24.87 -21.14
N LYS A 150 -1.33 24.62 -21.08
CA LYS A 150 -1.91 23.48 -20.36
C LYS A 150 -1.68 22.17 -21.11
N ILE A 151 -1.14 21.15 -20.42
CA ILE A 151 -0.93 19.80 -20.94
C ILE A 151 -1.63 18.82 -19.99
N THR A 152 -2.40 17.89 -20.56
CA THR A 152 -3.14 16.88 -19.80
C THR A 152 -2.83 15.47 -20.30
N GLY A 153 -2.95 14.49 -19.41
CA GLY A 153 -2.93 13.07 -19.72
C GLY A 153 -3.85 12.30 -18.81
N THR A 154 -4.36 11.19 -19.31
CA THR A 154 -5.26 10.27 -18.57
C THR A 154 -4.94 8.85 -18.98
N PHE A 155 -4.90 7.94 -18.01
CA PHE A 155 -4.64 6.52 -18.27
C PHE A 155 -5.16 5.64 -17.14
N ASP A 156 -5.30 4.36 -17.44
CA ASP A 156 -5.76 3.32 -16.51
C ASP A 156 -4.70 2.24 -16.36
N ASN A 157 -4.58 1.68 -15.14
CA ASN A 157 -3.75 0.52 -14.86
C ASN A 157 -4.57 -0.53 -14.12
N SER A 158 -4.46 -1.78 -14.54
CA SER A 158 -5.04 -2.92 -13.83
C SER A 158 -3.93 -3.85 -13.35
N GLY A 159 -4.08 -4.42 -12.17
CA GLY A 159 -3.04 -5.25 -11.56
C GLY A 159 -3.58 -6.37 -10.70
N ILE A 160 -2.68 -7.27 -10.37
CA ILE A 160 -2.93 -8.38 -9.46
C ILE A 160 -1.73 -8.55 -8.54
N SER A 161 -1.98 -8.86 -7.27
CA SER A 161 -0.92 -9.18 -6.32
C SER A 161 -1.32 -10.34 -5.42
N LEU A 162 -0.33 -11.12 -5.02
CA LEU A 162 -0.43 -12.21 -4.06
C LEU A 162 0.56 -11.97 -2.93
N SER A 163 0.10 -11.94 -1.68
CA SER A 163 0.96 -11.81 -0.52
C SER A 163 0.84 -13.01 0.42
N ALA A 164 1.94 -13.31 1.10
CA ALA A 164 2.01 -14.27 2.19
C ALA A 164 2.72 -13.61 3.36
N GLU A 165 2.04 -13.48 4.48
CA GLU A 165 2.58 -12.95 5.73
C GLU A 165 2.57 -14.03 6.79
N TYR A 166 3.71 -14.23 7.44
CA TYR A 166 3.84 -15.12 8.58
C TYR A 166 4.36 -14.33 9.78
N GLY A 167 3.80 -14.60 10.94
CA GLY A 167 4.27 -14.02 12.18
C GLY A 167 4.00 -14.92 13.39
N ARG A 168 4.59 -14.51 14.51
CA ARG A 168 4.39 -15.20 15.78
C ARG A 168 4.38 -14.23 16.94
N LYS A 169 3.25 -14.12 17.62
CA LYS A 169 3.16 -13.40 18.90
C LYS A 169 3.79 -14.26 20.01
N LYS A 170 4.73 -13.68 20.74
CA LYS A 170 5.39 -14.28 21.88
C LYS A 170 5.26 -13.35 23.09
N TYR A 171 4.64 -13.83 24.14
CA TYR A 171 4.58 -13.13 25.42
C TYR A 171 5.94 -13.21 26.13
N LEU A 172 6.42 -12.07 26.60
CA LEU A 172 7.63 -11.95 27.41
C LEU A 172 7.29 -12.03 28.90
N ASP A 173 6.15 -11.45 29.27
CA ASP A 173 5.54 -11.51 30.59
C ASP A 173 4.00 -11.34 30.47
N GLU A 174 3.31 -10.99 31.57
CA GLU A 174 1.85 -10.82 31.61
C GLU A 174 1.33 -9.66 30.77
N HIS A 175 2.14 -8.65 30.49
CA HIS A 175 1.77 -7.43 29.77
C HIS A 175 2.49 -7.27 28.44
N TRP A 176 3.76 -7.68 28.34
CA TRP A 176 4.61 -7.44 27.18
C TRP A 176 4.63 -8.61 26.22
N SER A 177 4.50 -8.31 24.96
CA SER A 177 4.68 -9.29 23.90
C SER A 177 5.42 -8.69 22.70
N ILE A 178 6.07 -9.58 21.95
CA ILE A 178 6.71 -9.23 20.65
C ILE A 178 6.10 -10.09 19.56
N GLU A 179 6.03 -9.54 18.36
CA GLU A 179 5.54 -10.24 17.19
C GLU A 179 6.45 -9.99 15.99
N PRO A 180 7.49 -10.82 15.83
CA PRO A 180 8.25 -10.84 14.59
C PRO A 180 7.38 -11.32 13.43
N GLN A 181 7.59 -10.70 12.25
CA GLN A 181 6.80 -10.91 11.04
C GLN A 181 7.71 -10.95 9.83
N ALA A 182 7.33 -11.75 8.84
CA ALA A 182 7.91 -11.75 7.51
C ALA A 182 6.79 -11.82 6.47
N GLN A 183 6.92 -11.06 5.38
CA GLN A 183 5.94 -11.02 4.30
C GLN A 183 6.64 -10.98 2.96
N LEU A 184 6.10 -11.68 1.99
CA LEU A 184 6.48 -11.61 0.58
C LEU A 184 5.24 -11.29 -0.23
N THR A 185 5.34 -10.26 -1.07
CA THR A 185 4.28 -9.86 -2.00
C THR A 185 4.80 -9.95 -3.42
N LEU A 186 4.10 -10.71 -4.25
CA LEU A 186 4.36 -10.85 -5.68
C LEU A 186 3.24 -10.14 -6.44
N GLY A 187 3.58 -9.43 -7.52
CA GLY A 187 2.55 -8.75 -8.28
C GLY A 187 2.93 -8.44 -9.71
N TYR A 188 1.88 -8.16 -10.49
CA TYR A 188 1.94 -7.68 -11.86
C TYR A 188 0.98 -6.51 -12.03
N LEU A 189 1.45 -5.42 -12.63
CA LEU A 189 0.64 -4.25 -13.00
C LEU A 189 0.74 -4.04 -14.52
N GLY A 190 -0.39 -4.00 -15.19
CA GLY A 190 -0.44 -3.69 -16.63
C GLY A 190 -0.05 -2.25 -16.89
N GLY A 191 0.83 -2.04 -17.86
CA GLY A 191 1.18 -0.70 -18.34
C GLY A 191 0.08 -0.09 -19.20
N ALA A 192 0.10 1.23 -19.33
CA ALA A 192 -0.87 1.97 -20.12
C ALA A 192 -0.24 2.58 -21.39
N ARG A 193 -1.08 2.80 -22.38
CA ARG A 193 -0.74 3.56 -23.60
C ARG A 193 -1.76 4.68 -23.78
N TYR A 194 -1.27 5.90 -23.89
CA TYR A 194 -2.12 7.07 -24.05
C TYR A 194 -1.38 8.18 -24.81
N THR A 195 -2.12 9.21 -25.19
CA THR A 195 -1.56 10.41 -25.84
C THR A 195 -1.91 11.62 -24.99
N THR A 196 -0.91 12.43 -24.67
CA THR A 196 -1.11 13.70 -23.96
C THR A 196 -1.76 14.73 -24.88
N SER A 197 -2.35 15.78 -24.28
CA SER A 197 -3.04 16.84 -25.06
C SER A 197 -2.14 17.62 -26.01
N ASN A 198 -0.83 17.58 -25.82
CA ASN A 198 0.16 18.17 -26.73
C ASN A 198 0.77 17.17 -27.72
N GLY A 199 0.17 15.99 -27.90
CA GLY A 199 0.51 15.02 -28.94
C GLY A 199 1.66 14.05 -28.61
N ILE A 200 2.12 13.98 -27.35
CA ILE A 200 3.13 13.00 -26.93
C ILE A 200 2.45 11.64 -26.75
N HIS A 201 2.91 10.63 -27.48
CA HIS A 201 2.50 9.24 -27.27
C HIS A 201 3.29 8.63 -26.14
N VAL A 202 2.59 8.14 -25.12
CA VAL A 202 3.16 7.53 -23.93
C VAL A 202 2.88 6.03 -23.92
N SER A 203 3.92 5.22 -23.72
CA SER A 203 3.82 3.78 -23.54
C SER A 203 4.53 3.40 -22.25
N GLN A 204 3.75 2.97 -21.26
CA GLN A 204 4.25 2.43 -19.99
C GLN A 204 4.54 0.95 -20.15
N SER A 205 5.62 0.46 -19.54
CA SER A 205 5.90 -0.98 -19.41
C SER A 205 5.02 -1.61 -18.34
N ASP A 206 4.93 -2.93 -18.37
CA ASP A 206 4.22 -3.75 -17.40
C ASP A 206 5.17 -4.14 -16.24
N PRO A 207 5.13 -3.49 -15.06
CA PRO A 207 6.01 -3.86 -13.97
C PRO A 207 5.58 -5.17 -13.30
N ASN A 208 6.57 -6.01 -13.01
CA ASN A 208 6.46 -7.07 -12.03
C ASN A 208 7.07 -6.59 -10.72
N SER A 209 6.50 -6.99 -9.61
CA SER A 209 6.98 -6.63 -8.29
C SER A 209 7.23 -7.86 -7.43
N VAL A 210 8.34 -7.82 -6.69
CA VAL A 210 8.67 -8.75 -5.61
C VAL A 210 9.08 -7.91 -4.41
N LEU A 211 8.15 -7.74 -3.47
CA LEU A 211 8.37 -6.94 -2.26
C LEU A 211 8.49 -7.87 -1.06
N GLY A 212 9.62 -7.76 -0.34
CA GLY A 212 9.85 -8.44 0.92
C GLY A 212 9.75 -7.48 2.10
N ARG A 213 9.17 -7.94 3.22
CA ARG A 213 9.10 -7.22 4.49
C ARG A 213 9.52 -8.13 5.64
N ILE A 214 10.34 -7.59 6.52
CA ILE A 214 10.61 -8.16 7.85
C ILE A 214 10.20 -7.09 8.84
N GLY A 215 9.39 -7.46 9.82
CA GLY A 215 8.85 -6.52 10.79
C GLY A 215 8.81 -7.10 12.20
N CYS A 216 8.56 -6.21 13.15
CA CYS A 216 8.30 -6.57 14.52
C CYS A 216 7.30 -5.57 15.13
N ASN A 217 6.27 -6.10 15.78
CA ASN A 217 5.43 -5.34 16.67
C ASN A 217 5.88 -5.60 18.10
N PHE A 218 5.99 -4.53 18.89
CA PHE A 218 6.25 -4.57 20.31
C PHE A 218 5.01 -4.05 21.03
N MET A 219 4.35 -4.92 21.78
CA MET A 219 3.02 -4.72 22.32
C MET A 219 3.02 -4.66 23.83
N TYR A 220 2.18 -3.79 24.38
CA TYR A 220 1.89 -3.70 25.80
C TYR A 220 0.39 -3.79 26.04
N ASP A 221 -0.05 -4.86 26.67
CA ASP A 221 -1.43 -5.08 27.07
C ASP A 221 -1.66 -4.33 28.40
N MET A 222 -2.37 -3.19 28.32
CA MET A 222 -2.70 -2.38 29.50
C MET A 222 -3.69 -3.10 30.41
N ASP A 223 -4.58 -3.85 29.79
CA ASP A 223 -5.56 -4.74 30.40
C ASP A 223 -6.02 -5.79 29.37
N GLU A 224 -7.01 -6.61 29.72
CA GLU A 224 -7.57 -7.66 28.85
C GLU A 224 -8.21 -7.14 27.55
N LYS A 225 -8.46 -5.83 27.45
CA LYS A 225 -9.18 -5.20 26.32
C LYS A 225 -8.36 -4.17 25.55
N ASN A 226 -7.31 -3.65 26.15
CA ASN A 226 -6.60 -2.48 25.62
C ASN A 226 -5.13 -2.79 25.43
N THR A 227 -4.65 -2.67 24.19
CA THR A 227 -3.26 -2.89 23.81
C THR A 227 -2.73 -1.66 23.09
N VAL A 228 -1.54 -1.22 23.46
CA VAL A 228 -0.75 -0.27 22.68
C VAL A 228 0.44 -0.99 22.05
N TYR A 229 0.88 -0.52 20.89
CA TYR A 229 1.99 -1.17 20.22
C TYR A 229 2.88 -0.19 19.44
N LEU A 230 4.15 -0.52 19.36
CA LEU A 230 5.12 0.04 18.45
C LEU A 230 5.34 -0.94 17.31
N LYS A 231 5.52 -0.43 16.11
CA LYS A 231 5.82 -1.24 14.93
C LYS A 231 7.06 -0.71 14.21
N ALA A 232 7.87 -1.64 13.74
CA ALA A 232 9.04 -1.35 12.91
C ALA A 232 9.14 -2.40 11.81
N ASN A 233 9.34 -1.95 10.57
CA ASN A 233 9.46 -2.81 9.40
C ASN A 233 10.66 -2.38 8.55
N TRP A 234 11.36 -3.35 8.04
CA TRP A 234 12.33 -3.21 6.97
C TRP A 234 11.74 -3.80 5.69
N LEU A 235 11.75 -3.03 4.61
CA LEU A 235 11.18 -3.44 3.33
C LEU A 235 12.25 -3.33 2.25
N HIS A 236 12.20 -4.28 1.33
CA HIS A 236 13.09 -4.30 0.17
C HIS A 236 12.34 -4.76 -1.07
N GLN A 237 12.46 -3.96 -2.12
CA GLN A 237 11.92 -4.26 -3.45
C GLN A 237 12.96 -5.06 -4.23
N PHE A 238 12.78 -6.37 -4.34
CA PHE A 238 13.68 -7.28 -5.07
C PHE A 238 13.52 -7.19 -6.58
N ALA A 239 12.30 -6.89 -7.05
CA ALA A 239 11.99 -6.63 -8.45
C ALA A 239 10.90 -5.54 -8.52
N GLY A 240 11.06 -4.58 -9.42
CA GLY A 240 10.19 -3.42 -9.55
C GLY A 240 10.64 -2.55 -10.72
N ASN A 241 11.17 -3.17 -11.78
CA ASN A 241 11.59 -2.46 -12.97
C ASN A 241 10.38 -2.06 -13.78
N TYR A 242 10.23 -0.80 -14.02
CA TYR A 242 9.22 -0.25 -14.93
C TYR A 242 9.80 0.97 -15.66
N GLY A 243 9.19 1.31 -16.76
CA GLY A 243 9.66 2.43 -17.57
C GLY A 243 8.55 3.01 -18.41
N VAL A 244 8.83 4.18 -18.95
CA VAL A 244 7.95 4.87 -19.87
C VAL A 244 8.72 5.31 -21.11
N THR A 245 8.12 5.09 -22.26
CA THR A 245 8.62 5.59 -23.53
C THR A 245 7.67 6.67 -24.02
N LEU A 246 8.22 7.85 -24.29
CA LEU A 246 7.52 9.00 -24.83
C LEU A 246 8.00 9.21 -26.27
N THR A 247 7.06 9.34 -27.21
CA THR A 247 7.35 9.60 -28.62
C THR A 247 6.58 10.82 -29.15
N ASN A 248 7.28 11.65 -29.94
CA ASN A 248 6.66 12.77 -30.60
C ASN A 248 7.29 12.90 -32.01
N GLY A 249 6.56 12.50 -33.03
CA GLY A 249 7.09 12.37 -34.39
C GLY A 249 8.25 11.37 -34.48
N ASN A 250 9.43 11.81 -34.83
CA ASN A 250 10.65 10.99 -34.95
C ASN A 250 11.47 10.95 -33.63
N ASP A 251 11.11 11.76 -32.64
CA ASP A 251 11.82 11.85 -31.36
C ASP A 251 11.26 10.84 -30.38
N SER A 252 12.15 10.18 -29.65
CA SER A 252 11.80 9.21 -28.61
C SER A 252 12.65 9.42 -27.36
N LEU A 253 12.01 9.41 -26.22
CA LEU A 253 12.64 9.44 -24.89
C LEU A 253 12.17 8.23 -24.09
N ARG A 254 13.11 7.48 -23.53
CA ARG A 254 12.82 6.41 -22.58
C ARG A 254 13.33 6.77 -21.19
N ILE A 255 12.48 6.56 -20.19
CA ILE A 255 12.81 6.69 -18.77
C ILE A 255 12.62 5.32 -18.16
N ASP A 256 13.67 4.78 -17.58
CA ASP A 256 13.63 3.50 -16.87
C ASP A 256 13.77 3.76 -15.38
N ASN A 257 12.81 3.25 -14.61
CA ASN A 257 12.79 3.26 -13.16
C ASN A 257 13.18 1.86 -12.67
N HIS A 258 14.28 1.80 -11.93
CA HIS A 258 14.75 0.58 -11.28
C HIS A 258 14.42 0.70 -9.81
N ASP A 259 13.22 0.23 -9.44
CA ASP A 259 12.78 0.26 -8.05
C ASP A 259 13.29 -0.99 -7.31
N HIS A 260 14.55 -0.91 -6.87
CA HIS A 260 15.19 -1.85 -5.96
C HIS A 260 15.43 -1.19 -4.61
N ASP A 261 14.48 -0.38 -4.19
CA ASP A 261 14.59 0.41 -2.99
C ASP A 261 14.54 -0.43 -1.71
N THR A 262 15.22 0.11 -0.70
CA THR A 262 15.15 -0.37 0.67
C THR A 262 14.71 0.79 1.55
N TRP A 263 13.71 0.55 2.40
CA TRP A 263 13.23 1.56 3.33
C TRP A 263 12.80 0.96 4.65
N PHE A 264 12.62 1.82 5.63
CA PHE A 264 12.09 1.47 6.95
C PHE A 264 10.75 2.17 7.18
N GLU A 265 9.82 1.43 7.74
CA GLU A 265 8.57 1.97 8.26
C GLU A 265 8.53 1.78 9.76
N TYR A 266 8.06 2.79 10.46
CA TYR A 266 7.90 2.76 11.90
C TYR A 266 6.67 3.54 12.31
N GLY A 267 6.08 3.15 13.43
CA GLY A 267 4.86 3.76 13.91
C GLY A 267 4.43 3.22 15.24
N PHE A 268 3.28 3.70 15.66
CA PHE A 268 2.63 3.22 16.88
C PHE A 268 1.12 3.20 16.70
N GLY A 269 0.46 2.41 17.52
CA GLY A 269 -0.97 2.29 17.47
C GLY A 269 -1.55 1.75 18.75
N PHE A 270 -2.86 1.65 18.75
CA PHE A 270 -3.60 1.02 19.81
C PHE A 270 -4.71 0.13 19.22
N ALA A 271 -5.12 -0.86 20.00
CA ALA A 271 -6.28 -1.70 19.76
C ALA A 271 -7.08 -1.82 21.04
N CYS A 272 -8.40 -1.79 20.93
CA CYS A 272 -9.28 -1.97 22.08
C CYS A 272 -10.51 -2.78 21.73
N MET A 273 -11.00 -3.56 22.69
CA MET A 273 -12.28 -4.25 22.60
C MET A 273 -13.39 -3.38 23.17
N ILE A 274 -14.43 -3.15 22.38
CA ILE A 274 -15.65 -2.46 22.78
C ILE A 274 -16.76 -3.49 23.00
N GLY A 275 -17.11 -3.73 24.27
CA GLY A 275 -18.03 -4.81 24.60
C GLY A 275 -17.38 -6.19 24.50
N LYS A 276 -18.11 -7.17 23.95
CA LYS A 276 -17.63 -8.55 23.80
C LYS A 276 -17.23 -8.92 22.38
N ASN A 277 -17.74 -8.18 21.39
CA ASN A 277 -17.75 -8.60 19.98
C ASN A 277 -17.17 -7.57 19.02
N ASN A 278 -16.73 -6.42 19.52
CA ASN A 278 -16.25 -5.34 18.64
C ASN A 278 -14.81 -4.99 18.96
N HIS A 279 -14.00 -4.84 17.93
CA HIS A 279 -12.61 -4.40 18.04
C HIS A 279 -12.46 -3.07 17.30
N LEU A 280 -11.83 -2.11 17.96
CA LEU A 280 -11.40 -0.86 17.37
C LEU A 280 -9.87 -0.82 17.39
N TYR A 281 -9.26 -0.35 16.32
CA TYR A 281 -7.83 -0.13 16.27
C TYR A 281 -7.50 1.12 15.46
N ALA A 282 -6.41 1.76 15.81
CA ALA A 282 -5.85 2.84 15.03
C ALA A 282 -4.34 2.90 15.17
N ASP A 283 -3.66 3.31 14.12
CA ASP A 283 -2.23 3.50 14.12
C ASP A 283 -1.79 4.67 13.23
N VAL A 284 -0.58 5.13 13.47
CA VAL A 284 0.12 6.09 12.63
C VAL A 284 1.50 5.54 12.29
N GLU A 285 1.96 5.82 11.08
CA GLU A 285 3.28 5.38 10.62
C GLU A 285 3.94 6.40 9.68
N ARG A 286 5.24 6.27 9.56
CA ARG A 286 6.10 6.99 8.63
C ARG A 286 7.11 6.04 8.02
N SER A 287 7.71 6.45 6.89
CA SER A 287 8.86 5.76 6.34
C SER A 287 10.10 6.66 6.25
N THR A 288 11.25 6.02 6.17
CA THR A 288 12.55 6.65 5.89
C THR A 288 13.37 5.76 4.97
N GLY A 289 14.15 6.36 4.09
CA GLY A 289 14.82 5.67 3.00
C GLY A 289 13.92 5.52 1.77
N GLY A 290 14.49 5.00 0.69
CA GLY A 290 13.78 4.85 -0.59
C GLY A 290 13.57 6.13 -1.38
N SER A 291 13.19 5.96 -2.64
CA SER A 291 12.92 7.04 -3.60
C SER A 291 11.54 7.68 -3.38
N LEU A 292 10.61 6.94 -2.80
CA LEU A 292 9.29 7.38 -2.38
C LEU A 292 9.16 7.22 -0.87
N ARG A 293 8.77 8.30 -0.20
CA ARG A 293 8.61 8.33 1.26
C ARG A 293 7.14 8.41 1.63
N LYS A 294 6.75 7.65 2.63
CA LYS A 294 5.52 7.83 3.38
C LYS A 294 5.77 8.91 4.44
N ASP A 295 5.42 10.16 4.14
CA ASP A 295 5.63 11.29 5.06
C ASP A 295 4.84 11.08 6.36
N TRP A 296 3.62 10.60 6.23
CA TRP A 296 2.74 10.14 7.30
C TRP A 296 1.62 9.27 6.74
N GLN A 297 1.13 8.38 7.55
CA GLN A 297 -0.07 7.61 7.30
C GLN A 297 -0.77 7.35 8.63
N TRP A 298 -2.07 7.49 8.65
CA TRP A 298 -2.91 6.99 9.72
C TRP A 298 -3.84 5.90 9.19
N ASN A 299 -4.21 4.97 10.05
CA ASN A 299 -5.10 3.87 9.76
C ASN A 299 -6.03 3.70 10.95
N ALA A 300 -7.32 3.54 10.70
CA ALA A 300 -8.31 3.26 11.73
C ALA A 300 -9.29 2.24 11.19
N GLY A 301 -9.64 1.27 12.02
CA GLY A 301 -10.57 0.23 11.64
C GLY A 301 -11.40 -0.27 12.80
N MET A 302 -12.49 -0.90 12.44
CA MET A 302 -13.39 -1.53 13.38
C MET A 302 -13.86 -2.86 12.82
N PHE A 303 -13.90 -3.84 13.70
CA PHE A 303 -14.32 -5.20 13.41
C PHE A 303 -15.50 -5.57 14.30
N TRP A 304 -16.57 -6.06 13.71
CA TRP A 304 -17.78 -6.56 14.40
C TRP A 304 -17.91 -8.05 14.16
N THR A 305 -18.02 -8.83 15.22
CA THR A 305 -18.33 -10.25 15.14
C THR A 305 -19.75 -10.52 15.64
N PHE A 306 -20.44 -11.47 15.07
CA PHE A 306 -21.82 -11.87 15.44
C PHE A 306 -22.05 -13.37 15.27
#